data_a178664cbdd7f5086890d02b1ab24f52
#
_entry.id   a178664cbdd7f5086890d02b1ab24f52
#
_cell.length_a   1.000
_cell.length_b   1.000
_cell.length_c   1.000
_cell.angle_alpha   90.00
_cell.angle_beta   90.00
_cell.angle_gamma   90.00
#
_symmetry.space_group_name_H-M   'P 1'
#
loop_
_entity.id
_entity.type
_entity.pdbx_description
1 polymer ?
#
loop_
_entity_poly.entity_id
_entity_poly.type
_entity_poly.pdbx_seq_one_letter_code
_entity_poly.pdbx_strand_id
1 'polypeptide(L)'
;MRKVLRRLTFGVAGAGMVVAMAAGPMTSVASASVAAPQHAAVTAGHSYLTWPVVKYGDHGIRVRTVQYLLKAWGYHLVVTGRFGLVTKFAVKAFQKHCHLRPSGVVGQKTWPHLVITVKLGSKGYAVKAVQDQLRNAYRIHFVKITGIFDLKTKFAVKIFQLKYRILADGIVGLGTWNTLVKFDPKWA
;
A
#
# COMPACT_ATOMS: atom_id res chain seq x y z
N MET A 1 37.25 18.18 12.42
CA MET A 1 37.46 18.05 10.97
C MET A 1 36.17 18.45 10.25
N ARG A 2 36.21 19.55 9.52
CA ARG A 2 35.06 20.14 8.80
C ARG A 2 34.86 19.42 7.47
N LYS A 3 33.62 19.03 7.10
CA LYS A 3 33.27 18.66 5.71
C LYS A 3 32.02 19.46 5.29
N VAL A 4 32.29 20.48 4.63
CA VAL A 4 31.99 21.07 3.32
C VAL A 4 30.67 20.61 2.68
N LEU A 5 29.68 21.53 2.77
CA LEU A 5 28.47 21.56 1.92
C LEU A 5 28.85 21.94 0.49
N ARG A 6 28.46 21.16 -0.51
CA ARG A 6 28.46 21.60 -1.91
C ARG A 6 27.03 21.99 -2.32
N ARG A 7 26.81 23.25 -2.47
CA ARG A 7 25.66 23.84 -3.19
C ARG A 7 25.96 23.79 -4.68
N LEU A 8 25.06 23.24 -5.47
CA LEU A 8 25.03 23.37 -6.92
C LEU A 8 24.00 24.41 -7.28
N THR A 9 24.49 25.58 -7.70
CA THR A 9 23.72 26.66 -8.33
C THR A 9 23.66 26.41 -9.82
N PHE A 10 22.46 26.33 -10.40
CA PHE A 10 22.26 26.40 -11.84
C PHE A 10 21.93 27.83 -12.22
N GLY A 11 22.83 28.40 -13.00
CA GLY A 11 22.68 29.74 -13.56
C GLY A 11 21.77 29.76 -14.79
N VAL A 12 20.93 30.76 -14.82
CA VAL A 12 20.15 31.19 -16.00
C VAL A 12 21.01 32.13 -16.83
N ALA A 13 21.14 31.85 -18.11
CA ALA A 13 21.64 32.81 -19.08
C ALA A 13 20.66 32.91 -20.24
N GLY A 14 20.04 34.06 -20.41
CA GLY A 14 19.21 34.42 -21.53
C GLY A 14 20.06 34.92 -22.73
N ALA A 15 19.55 34.77 -23.92
CA ALA A 15 19.85 35.63 -25.05
C ALA A 15 18.67 35.58 -26.02
N GLY A 16 18.09 36.75 -26.23
CA GLY A 16 17.03 36.95 -27.22
C GLY A 16 17.61 37.09 -28.62
N MET A 17 16.81 36.70 -29.60
CA MET A 17 16.97 37.18 -30.96
C MET A 17 15.60 37.34 -31.63
N VAL A 18 15.26 38.58 -31.92
CA VAL A 18 14.11 39.01 -32.71
C VAL A 18 14.50 38.92 -34.18
N VAL A 19 13.70 38.24 -35.00
CA VAL A 19 13.66 38.40 -36.46
C VAL A 19 12.20 38.45 -36.92
N ALA A 20 11.90 39.52 -37.65
CA ALA A 20 10.57 39.84 -38.15
C ALA A 20 10.29 39.25 -39.55
N MET A 21 8.98 39.03 -39.81
CA MET A 21 8.23 39.06 -41.05
C MET A 21 8.47 38.02 -42.14
N ALA A 22 7.39 37.25 -42.39
CA ALA A 22 6.74 37.16 -43.71
C ALA A 22 5.34 36.53 -43.56
N ALA A 23 4.33 37.21 -44.10
CA ALA A 23 2.95 36.73 -44.16
C ALA A 23 2.78 35.74 -45.31
N GLY A 24 2.24 34.57 -45.05
CA GLY A 24 1.78 33.58 -46.02
C GLY A 24 0.47 32.92 -45.53
N PRO A 25 -0.39 32.44 -46.47
CA PRO A 25 -1.81 32.19 -46.15
C PRO A 25 -2.05 31.01 -45.21
N MET A 26 -3.04 31.20 -44.38
CA MET A 26 -3.52 30.22 -43.37
C MET A 26 -4.06 28.94 -44.01
N THR A 27 -3.36 27.87 -43.82
CA THR A 27 -3.96 26.54 -43.82
C THR A 27 -4.12 26.10 -42.36
N SER A 28 -5.36 26.01 -41.92
CA SER A 28 -5.69 25.52 -40.60
C SER A 28 -5.38 24.01 -40.52
N VAL A 29 -4.22 23.68 -40.01
CA VAL A 29 -3.94 22.33 -39.54
C VAL A 29 -4.63 22.17 -38.19
N ALA A 30 -5.67 21.35 -38.15
CA ALA A 30 -6.29 20.89 -36.93
C ALA A 30 -5.20 20.29 -36.04
N SER A 31 -4.85 21.00 -34.98
CA SER A 31 -4.01 20.47 -33.92
C SER A 31 -4.76 19.33 -33.25
N ALA A 32 -4.44 18.09 -33.61
CA ALA A 32 -4.83 16.96 -32.82
C ALA A 32 -4.17 17.13 -31.46
N SER A 33 -4.96 17.62 -30.50
CA SER A 33 -4.61 17.59 -29.09
C SER A 33 -4.40 16.13 -28.72
N VAL A 34 -3.14 15.71 -28.62
CA VAL A 34 -2.79 14.46 -27.96
C VAL A 34 -3.18 14.66 -26.50
N ALA A 35 -4.37 14.20 -26.15
CA ALA A 35 -4.80 14.10 -24.78
C ALA A 35 -3.75 13.29 -24.01
N ALA A 36 -3.02 13.94 -23.13
CA ALA A 36 -2.21 13.28 -22.13
C ALA A 36 -3.10 12.21 -21.49
N PRO A 37 -2.58 10.99 -21.19
CA PRO A 37 -3.36 10.00 -20.49
C PRO A 37 -3.79 10.63 -19.17
N GLN A 38 -5.05 11.02 -19.12
CA GLN A 38 -5.69 11.41 -17.89
C GLN A 38 -5.54 10.18 -16.99
N HIS A 39 -4.74 10.29 -15.95
CA HIS A 39 -4.84 9.42 -14.80
C HIS A 39 -6.24 9.65 -14.23
N ALA A 40 -7.21 9.06 -14.93
CA ALA A 40 -8.60 9.04 -14.49
C ALA A 40 -8.57 8.55 -13.06
N ALA A 41 -8.97 9.46 -12.21
CA ALA A 41 -9.11 9.33 -10.79
C ALA A 41 -9.58 7.93 -10.40
N VAL A 42 -8.67 7.12 -9.86
CA VAL A 42 -8.97 5.87 -9.14
C VAL A 42 -9.59 6.23 -7.77
N THR A 43 -10.21 7.38 -7.65
CA THR A 43 -10.85 7.86 -6.41
C THR A 43 -12.26 7.31 -6.21
N ALA A 44 -12.90 6.78 -7.24
CA ALA A 44 -14.29 6.32 -7.14
C ALA A 44 -14.49 4.92 -6.54
N GLY A 45 -13.41 4.11 -6.41
CA GLY A 45 -13.51 2.71 -5.96
C GLY A 45 -13.37 2.48 -4.44
N HIS A 46 -12.94 3.47 -3.66
CA HIS A 46 -12.60 3.27 -2.25
C HIS A 46 -13.79 3.42 -1.30
N SER A 47 -14.91 3.95 -1.77
CA SER A 47 -16.06 4.28 -0.94
C SER A 47 -16.83 3.06 -0.40
N TYR A 48 -16.63 1.89 -0.99
CA TYR A 48 -17.38 0.68 -0.65
C TYR A 48 -16.59 -0.40 0.09
N LEU A 49 -15.30 -0.17 0.36
CA LEU A 49 -14.50 -1.12 1.13
C LEU A 49 -14.78 -0.94 2.63
N THR A 50 -15.53 -1.85 3.21
CA THR A 50 -15.67 -1.91 4.67
C THR A 50 -14.48 -2.65 5.25
N TRP A 51 -13.83 -2.07 6.26
CA TRP A 51 -12.69 -2.65 6.93
C TRP A 51 -13.06 -3.14 8.33
N PRO A 52 -12.52 -4.28 8.78
CA PRO A 52 -12.76 -4.75 10.12
C PRO A 52 -12.15 -3.80 11.15
N VAL A 53 -12.76 -3.73 12.32
CA VAL A 53 -12.19 -3.01 13.46
C VAL A 53 -11.28 -3.94 14.23
N VAL A 54 -10.05 -3.47 14.54
CA VAL A 54 -9.08 -4.18 15.37
C VAL A 54 -8.62 -3.22 16.48
N LYS A 55 -8.75 -3.62 17.75
CA LYS A 55 -8.56 -2.75 18.90
C LYS A 55 -7.92 -3.47 20.08
N TYR A 56 -7.60 -2.73 21.13
CA TYR A 56 -7.10 -3.28 22.39
C TYR A 56 -8.02 -4.40 22.92
N GLY A 57 -7.40 -5.50 23.34
CA GLY A 57 -8.06 -6.71 23.79
C GLY A 57 -8.28 -7.77 22.71
N ASP A 58 -8.28 -7.39 21.44
CA ASP A 58 -8.44 -8.34 20.36
C ASP A 58 -7.24 -9.29 20.23
N HIS A 59 -7.47 -10.46 19.65
CA HIS A 59 -6.44 -11.46 19.39
C HIS A 59 -6.65 -12.17 18.04
N GLY A 60 -5.63 -12.91 17.60
CA GLY A 60 -5.71 -13.73 16.40
C GLY A 60 -4.95 -13.14 15.21
N ILE A 61 -5.29 -13.65 14.02
CA ILE A 61 -4.50 -13.39 12.80
C ILE A 61 -4.60 -11.95 12.30
N ARG A 62 -5.75 -11.30 12.47
CA ARG A 62 -5.90 -9.88 12.12
C ARG A 62 -4.97 -9.02 12.95
N VAL A 63 -4.81 -9.33 14.24
CA VAL A 63 -3.87 -8.62 15.13
C VAL A 63 -2.44 -8.85 14.67
N ARG A 64 -2.07 -10.11 14.31
CA ARG A 64 -0.74 -10.38 13.73
C ARG A 64 -0.50 -9.58 12.46
N THR A 65 -1.51 -9.47 11.59
CA THR A 65 -1.43 -8.66 10.37
C THR A 65 -1.13 -7.20 10.69
N VAL A 66 -1.86 -6.59 11.64
CA VAL A 66 -1.60 -5.22 12.12
C VAL A 66 -0.17 -5.09 12.65
N GLN A 67 0.28 -6.04 13.47
CA GLN A 67 1.62 -6.03 14.05
C GLN A 67 2.72 -6.16 12.99
N TYR A 68 2.56 -7.05 12.00
CA TYR A 68 3.49 -7.17 10.87
C TYR A 68 3.54 -5.88 10.03
N LEU A 69 2.39 -5.27 9.77
CA LEU A 69 2.33 -4.03 8.98
C LEU A 69 2.96 -2.87 9.76
N LEU A 70 2.72 -2.74 11.06
CA LEU A 70 3.40 -1.75 11.89
C LEU A 70 4.93 -1.96 11.87
N LYS A 71 5.41 -3.21 11.91
CA LYS A 71 6.84 -3.51 11.74
C LYS A 71 7.35 -3.13 10.36
N ALA A 72 6.55 -3.29 9.31
CA ALA A 72 6.90 -2.85 7.97
C ALA A 72 7.02 -1.32 7.86
N TRP A 73 6.29 -0.59 8.69
CA TRP A 73 6.38 0.86 8.87
C TRP A 73 7.51 1.31 9.83
N GLY A 74 8.33 0.36 10.33
CA GLY A 74 9.46 0.67 11.20
C GLY A 74 9.16 0.68 12.71
N TYR A 75 7.94 0.37 13.13
CA TYR A 75 7.63 0.30 14.56
C TYR A 75 8.18 -0.98 15.20
N HIS A 76 8.87 -0.83 16.33
CA HIS A 76 9.48 -1.94 17.08
C HIS A 76 8.45 -2.59 18.02
N LEU A 77 7.92 -3.75 17.63
CA LEU A 77 7.01 -4.57 18.44
C LEU A 77 7.14 -6.05 18.08
N VAL A 78 6.75 -6.90 19.03
CA VAL A 78 6.71 -8.35 18.82
C VAL A 78 5.36 -8.75 18.20
N VAL A 79 5.38 -9.67 17.23
CA VAL A 79 4.17 -10.21 16.60
C VAL A 79 3.62 -11.34 17.47
N THR A 80 2.79 -11.00 18.42
CA THR A 80 2.21 -11.93 19.41
C THR A 80 0.80 -12.43 19.04
N GLY A 81 0.13 -11.69 18.13
CA GLY A 81 -1.29 -11.91 17.85
C GLY A 81 -2.22 -11.45 18.98
N ARG A 82 -1.72 -10.69 19.98
CA ARG A 82 -2.52 -10.06 21.03
C ARG A 82 -2.40 -8.55 20.91
N PHE A 83 -3.51 -7.85 20.84
CA PHE A 83 -3.54 -6.40 20.78
C PHE A 83 -3.41 -5.81 22.18
N GLY A 84 -2.18 -5.81 22.71
CA GLY A 84 -1.85 -5.24 24.02
C GLY A 84 -1.54 -3.74 23.94
N LEU A 85 -1.09 -3.17 25.06
CA LEU A 85 -0.75 -1.75 25.16
C LEU A 85 0.34 -1.33 24.18
N VAL A 86 1.38 -2.16 23.98
CA VAL A 86 2.46 -1.89 23.00
C VAL A 86 1.89 -1.71 21.59
N THR A 87 1.00 -2.60 21.16
CA THR A 87 0.34 -2.50 19.85
C THR A 87 -0.54 -1.25 19.77
N LYS A 88 -1.30 -0.94 20.84
CA LYS A 88 -2.15 0.26 20.92
C LYS A 88 -1.32 1.55 20.77
N PHE A 89 -0.19 1.64 21.46
CA PHE A 89 0.68 2.81 21.37
C PHE A 89 1.35 2.92 19.99
N ALA A 90 1.78 1.81 19.39
CA ALA A 90 2.31 1.78 18.03
C ALA A 90 1.26 2.24 17.00
N VAL A 91 0.00 1.80 17.13
CA VAL A 91 -1.11 2.26 16.28
C VAL A 91 -1.35 3.77 16.47
N LYS A 92 -1.36 4.27 17.70
CA LYS A 92 -1.51 5.73 17.94
C LYS A 92 -0.37 6.53 17.30
N ALA A 93 0.87 6.07 17.43
CA ALA A 93 2.03 6.71 16.82
C ALA A 93 1.93 6.70 15.30
N PHE A 94 1.56 5.55 14.69
CA PHE A 94 1.29 5.44 13.26
C PHE A 94 0.19 6.39 12.79
N GLN A 95 -0.94 6.46 13.52
CA GLN A 95 -2.04 7.36 13.19
C GLN A 95 -1.59 8.82 13.22
N LYS A 96 -0.79 9.24 14.21
CA LYS A 96 -0.19 10.58 14.25
C LYS A 96 0.70 10.83 13.04
N HIS A 97 1.54 9.86 12.67
CA HIS A 97 2.40 9.94 11.48
C HIS A 97 1.59 10.15 10.19
N CYS A 98 0.41 9.51 10.10
CA CYS A 98 -0.51 9.66 8.96
C CYS A 98 -1.50 10.82 9.13
N HIS A 99 -1.32 11.73 10.07
CA HIS A 99 -2.24 12.85 10.37
C HIS A 99 -3.68 12.40 10.66
N LEU A 100 -3.84 11.18 11.20
CA LEU A 100 -5.13 10.66 11.66
C LEU A 100 -5.31 10.90 13.16
N ARG A 101 -6.59 10.93 13.61
CA ARG A 101 -6.89 10.96 15.06
C ARG A 101 -6.26 9.74 15.75
N PRO A 102 -5.43 9.92 16.78
CA PRO A 102 -4.70 8.82 17.43
C PRO A 102 -5.58 8.05 18.41
N SER A 103 -6.59 7.36 17.89
CA SER A 103 -7.55 6.58 18.70
C SER A 103 -6.94 5.28 19.26
N GLY A 104 -5.91 4.73 18.61
CA GLY A 104 -5.37 3.42 18.92
C GLY A 104 -6.24 2.26 18.42
N VAL A 105 -7.22 2.54 17.54
CA VAL A 105 -8.11 1.57 16.92
C VAL A 105 -7.80 1.52 15.42
N VAL A 106 -7.60 0.34 14.88
CA VAL A 106 -7.39 0.14 13.43
C VAL A 106 -8.75 -0.14 12.80
N GLY A 107 -9.32 0.86 12.16
CA GLY A 107 -10.62 0.78 11.49
C GLY A 107 -10.58 1.40 10.11
N GLN A 108 -11.76 1.84 9.63
CA GLN A 108 -12.00 2.32 8.26
C GLN A 108 -10.98 3.36 7.76
N LYS A 109 -10.59 4.30 8.63
CA LYS A 109 -9.62 5.34 8.27
C LYS A 109 -8.16 4.90 8.40
N THR A 110 -7.85 3.90 9.23
CA THR A 110 -6.48 3.48 9.52
C THR A 110 -5.97 2.43 8.54
N TRP A 111 -6.79 1.44 8.18
CA TRP A 111 -6.38 0.36 7.28
C TRP A 111 -5.82 0.82 5.94
N PRO A 112 -6.48 1.77 5.21
CA PRO A 112 -5.96 2.21 3.91
C PRO A 112 -4.55 2.81 3.97
N HIS A 113 -4.18 3.44 5.07
CA HIS A 113 -2.84 3.97 5.31
C HIS A 113 -1.86 2.90 5.78
N LEU A 114 -2.35 1.88 6.49
CA LEU A 114 -1.51 0.86 7.10
C LEU A 114 -1.04 -0.20 6.11
N VAL A 115 -1.89 -0.60 5.16
CA VAL A 115 -1.57 -1.64 4.18
C VAL A 115 -0.53 -1.18 3.16
N ILE A 116 0.35 -2.09 2.78
CA ILE A 116 1.44 -1.86 1.83
C ILE A 116 1.24 -2.78 0.64
N THR A 117 1.22 -2.23 -0.57
CA THR A 117 1.15 -3.05 -1.79
C THR A 117 2.39 -3.93 -1.91
N VAL A 118 2.18 -5.24 -2.04
CA VAL A 118 3.25 -6.21 -2.25
C VAL A 118 2.97 -7.10 -3.45
N LYS A 119 4.04 -7.47 -4.17
CA LYS A 119 4.01 -8.26 -5.40
C LYS A 119 5.27 -9.11 -5.52
N LEU A 120 5.37 -9.92 -6.55
CA LEU A 120 6.57 -10.72 -6.83
C LEU A 120 7.85 -9.88 -6.69
N GLY A 121 8.82 -10.38 -5.93
CA GLY A 121 10.08 -9.70 -5.60
C GLY A 121 10.03 -8.81 -4.36
N SER A 122 8.87 -8.44 -3.85
CA SER A 122 8.74 -7.69 -2.58
C SER A 122 9.31 -8.50 -1.41
N LYS A 123 9.87 -7.81 -0.41
CA LYS A 123 10.46 -8.43 0.79
C LYS A 123 10.03 -7.70 2.07
N GLY A 124 10.13 -8.37 3.21
CA GLY A 124 9.94 -7.79 4.54
C GLY A 124 8.65 -8.17 5.25
N TYR A 125 8.28 -7.40 6.25
CA TYR A 125 7.18 -7.73 7.16
C TYR A 125 5.79 -7.65 6.51
N ALA A 126 5.57 -6.78 5.54
CA ALA A 126 4.32 -6.74 4.79
C ALA A 126 4.08 -8.05 4.01
N VAL A 127 5.15 -8.64 3.44
CA VAL A 127 5.09 -9.96 2.80
C VAL A 127 4.78 -11.05 3.82
N LYS A 128 5.43 -11.01 5.01
CA LYS A 128 5.12 -11.96 6.09
C LYS A 128 3.65 -11.91 6.52
N ALA A 129 3.06 -10.70 6.56
CA ALA A 129 1.64 -10.54 6.85
C ALA A 129 0.74 -11.25 5.83
N VAL A 130 1.03 -11.10 4.52
CA VAL A 130 0.31 -11.81 3.45
C VAL A 130 0.47 -13.33 3.58
N GLN A 131 1.70 -13.78 3.73
CA GLN A 131 2.01 -15.22 3.85
C GLN A 131 1.35 -15.85 5.08
N ASP A 132 1.33 -15.13 6.21
CA ASP A 132 0.66 -15.55 7.43
C ASP A 132 -0.85 -15.69 7.23
N GLN A 133 -1.49 -14.72 6.58
CA GLN A 133 -2.90 -14.77 6.21
C GLN A 133 -3.18 -15.98 5.30
N LEU A 134 -2.46 -16.10 4.19
CA LEU A 134 -2.67 -17.18 3.21
C LEU A 134 -2.50 -18.56 3.85
N ARG A 135 -1.45 -18.74 4.67
CA ARG A 135 -1.15 -20.04 5.31
C ARG A 135 -2.11 -20.37 6.44
N ASN A 136 -2.30 -19.47 7.37
CA ASN A 136 -2.94 -19.76 8.65
C ASN A 136 -4.43 -19.39 8.68
N ALA A 137 -4.87 -18.36 7.94
CA ALA A 137 -6.28 -18.03 7.81
C ALA A 137 -6.93 -18.84 6.69
N TYR A 138 -6.31 -18.87 5.52
CA TYR A 138 -6.91 -19.49 4.33
C TYR A 138 -6.42 -20.90 4.05
N ARG A 139 -5.59 -21.47 4.95
CA ARG A 139 -5.08 -22.85 4.92
C ARG A 139 -4.34 -23.23 3.64
N ILE A 140 -3.66 -22.26 3.00
CA ILE A 140 -2.81 -22.51 1.84
C ILE A 140 -1.42 -22.96 2.35
N HIS A 141 -1.32 -24.21 2.76
CA HIS A 141 -0.20 -24.74 3.54
C HIS A 141 1.16 -24.76 2.81
N PHE A 142 1.18 -24.77 1.48
CA PHE A 142 2.44 -24.71 0.71
C PHE A 142 3.14 -23.35 0.80
N VAL A 143 2.46 -22.30 1.27
CA VAL A 143 3.08 -20.99 1.51
C VAL A 143 3.87 -21.03 2.80
N LYS A 144 5.16 -20.63 2.74
CA LYS A 144 6.02 -20.45 3.92
C LYS A 144 6.08 -18.97 4.28
N ILE A 145 6.20 -18.65 5.58
CA ILE A 145 6.29 -17.27 6.08
C ILE A 145 7.76 -16.83 6.06
N THR A 146 8.30 -16.63 4.88
CA THR A 146 9.70 -16.27 4.66
C THR A 146 9.95 -14.76 4.69
N GLY A 147 8.93 -13.98 4.33
CA GLY A 147 9.06 -12.55 4.07
C GLY A 147 9.61 -12.23 2.67
N ILE A 148 9.70 -13.22 1.78
CA ILE A 148 10.06 -13.05 0.37
C ILE A 148 8.85 -13.42 -0.47
N PHE A 149 8.36 -12.48 -1.28
CA PHE A 149 7.24 -12.72 -2.20
C PHE A 149 7.76 -13.44 -3.45
N ASP A 150 7.83 -14.76 -3.36
CA ASP A 150 8.28 -15.67 -4.41
C ASP A 150 7.12 -16.07 -5.35
N LEU A 151 7.42 -16.91 -6.35
CA LEU A 151 6.43 -17.44 -7.29
C LEU A 151 5.35 -18.28 -6.59
N LYS A 152 5.70 -19.01 -5.50
CA LYS A 152 4.73 -19.78 -4.72
C LYS A 152 3.75 -18.85 -4.00
N THR A 153 4.26 -17.77 -3.42
CA THR A 153 3.43 -16.72 -2.80
C THR A 153 2.53 -16.05 -3.84
N LYS A 154 3.06 -15.68 -5.02
CA LYS A 154 2.25 -15.11 -6.12
C LYS A 154 1.14 -16.06 -6.56
N PHE A 155 1.44 -17.34 -6.72
CA PHE A 155 0.45 -18.35 -7.10
C PHE A 155 -0.65 -18.48 -6.03
N ALA A 156 -0.28 -18.52 -4.75
CA ALA A 156 -1.23 -18.56 -3.64
C ALA A 156 -2.13 -17.32 -3.60
N VAL A 157 -1.58 -16.15 -3.86
CA VAL A 157 -2.36 -14.91 -3.97
C VAL A 157 -3.36 -15.00 -5.12
N LYS A 158 -2.96 -15.51 -6.30
CA LYS A 158 -3.89 -15.70 -7.42
C LYS A 158 -5.02 -16.69 -7.09
N ILE A 159 -4.71 -17.81 -6.46
CA ILE A 159 -5.74 -18.77 -5.97
C ILE A 159 -6.72 -18.06 -5.04
N PHE A 160 -6.20 -17.29 -4.08
CA PHE A 160 -7.02 -16.52 -3.16
C PHE A 160 -7.91 -15.52 -3.91
N GLN A 161 -7.33 -14.75 -4.83
CA GLN A 161 -8.06 -13.75 -5.62
C GLN A 161 -9.18 -14.38 -6.46
N LEU A 162 -8.91 -15.50 -7.11
CA LEU A 162 -9.92 -16.27 -7.86
C LEU A 162 -11.04 -16.76 -6.94
N LYS A 163 -10.69 -17.36 -5.79
CA LYS A 163 -11.66 -17.86 -4.81
C LYS A 163 -12.64 -16.78 -4.35
N TYR A 164 -12.14 -15.55 -4.15
CA TYR A 164 -12.94 -14.42 -3.69
C TYR A 164 -13.43 -13.51 -4.80
N ARG A 165 -13.33 -13.93 -6.07
CA ARG A 165 -13.82 -13.24 -7.27
C ARG A 165 -13.31 -11.80 -7.37
N ILE A 166 -12.05 -11.57 -7.04
CA ILE A 166 -11.33 -10.33 -7.26
C ILE A 166 -10.28 -10.52 -8.35
N LEU A 167 -9.77 -9.42 -8.94
CA LEU A 167 -8.79 -9.48 -10.02
C LEU A 167 -7.58 -10.34 -9.62
N ALA A 168 -7.34 -11.43 -10.37
CA ALA A 168 -6.29 -12.42 -10.08
C ALA A 168 -4.95 -12.05 -10.74
N ASP A 169 -4.42 -10.86 -10.42
CA ASP A 169 -3.15 -10.34 -10.93
C ASP A 169 -1.93 -10.85 -10.14
N GLY A 170 -2.15 -11.40 -8.96
CA GLY A 170 -1.10 -11.83 -8.04
C GLY A 170 -0.42 -10.68 -7.32
N ILE A 171 -1.06 -9.50 -7.27
CA ILE A 171 -0.63 -8.31 -6.52
C ILE A 171 -1.54 -8.14 -5.31
N VAL A 172 -0.96 -7.91 -4.15
CA VAL A 172 -1.74 -7.62 -2.94
C VAL A 172 -1.81 -6.11 -2.76
N GLY A 173 -2.73 -5.49 -3.51
CA GLY A 173 -3.10 -4.09 -3.38
C GLY A 173 -4.26 -3.90 -2.38
N LEU A 174 -4.82 -2.70 -2.32
CA LEU A 174 -5.83 -2.30 -1.33
C LEU A 174 -7.05 -3.24 -1.29
N GLY A 175 -7.61 -3.60 -2.45
CA GLY A 175 -8.76 -4.51 -2.55
C GLY A 175 -8.44 -5.93 -2.07
N THR A 176 -7.28 -6.46 -2.44
CA THR A 176 -6.82 -7.78 -1.97
C THR A 176 -6.58 -7.78 -0.45
N TRP A 177 -5.96 -6.73 0.10
CA TRP A 177 -5.80 -6.57 1.54
C TRP A 177 -7.13 -6.52 2.28
N ASN A 178 -8.09 -5.73 1.78
CA ASN A 178 -9.43 -5.66 2.36
C ASN A 178 -10.07 -7.05 2.46
N THR A 179 -10.00 -7.81 1.37
CA THR A 179 -10.53 -9.18 1.31
C THR A 179 -9.79 -10.11 2.28
N LEU A 180 -8.44 -10.02 2.36
CA LEU A 180 -7.61 -10.82 3.26
C LEU A 180 -7.97 -10.61 4.74
N VAL A 181 -8.22 -9.37 5.15
CA VAL A 181 -8.47 -9.07 6.57
C VAL A 181 -9.95 -9.11 6.94
N LYS A 182 -10.86 -9.03 5.96
CA LYS A 182 -12.31 -9.05 6.18
C LYS A 182 -12.82 -10.45 6.51
N PHE A 183 -12.40 -11.42 5.73
CA PHE A 183 -12.82 -12.80 5.92
C PHE A 183 -11.87 -13.48 6.92
N ASP A 184 -12.34 -13.66 8.17
CA ASP A 184 -11.66 -14.48 9.16
C ASP A 184 -12.35 -15.85 9.18
N PRO A 185 -11.68 -16.94 8.75
CA PRO A 185 -12.31 -18.27 8.67
C PRO A 185 -12.75 -18.83 10.01
N LYS A 186 -12.39 -18.20 11.12
CA LYS A 186 -12.85 -18.62 12.46
C LYS A 186 -14.32 -18.25 12.74
N TRP A 187 -14.93 -17.40 11.90
CA TRP A 187 -16.30 -16.92 12.08
C TRP A 187 -17.20 -17.23 10.87
N ALA A 188 -16.77 -18.12 9.95
CA ALA A 188 -17.55 -18.60 8.80
C ALA A 188 -17.97 -20.07 9.04
#